data_48d9ad4c591c2798b9413852380b9cdf
#
_entry.id   48d9ad4c591c2798b9413852380b9cdf
#
_cell.length_a   1.000
_cell.length_b   1.000
_cell.length_c   1.000
_cell.angle_alpha   90.00
_cell.angle_beta   90.00
_cell.angle_gamma   90.00
#
_symmetry.space_group_name_H-M   'P 1'
#
loop_
_entity.id
_entity.type
_entity.pdbx_description
1 polymer ?
#
loop_
_entity_poly.entity_id
_entity_poly.type
_entity_poly.pdbx_seq_one_letter_code
_entity_poly.pdbx_strand_id
1 'polypeptide(L)'
;ENNLNGCRKYNIPFGIYIYDYSNNVTDADNEATMILNYLSKYKISPSELSYPVYLDMERPELSTTTNELVVDAFVNKLANSNYNTKVYSYRSLLQTKLNSPTIYQHVDWVAAYTSSLGFSNNWYRGPKGWQYSNGAFVDGISGYVDMSVWYDQGVPKYDYVGWKYYYDHWYYGSSKNILQIGWEKINGKWYYFNTNGIMATGWISLNGEWYYLTSNGDMVTGAQTINNKEYYFTSEGVMVRGWHKENDKWKYYSPKKMSIYGRTFVEGEKVTGWLPINDKWYYIAEDGY
;
A
#
# COMPACT_ATOMS: atom_id res chain seq x y z
N GLU A 1 -13.64 22.37 -24.60
CA GLU A 1 -14.28 21.84 -25.82
C GLU A 1 -13.31 21.76 -26.99
N ASN A 2 -12.58 22.84 -27.33
CA ASN A 2 -11.65 22.84 -28.45
C ASN A 2 -10.55 21.79 -28.33
N ASN A 3 -9.94 21.63 -27.15
CA ASN A 3 -8.92 20.62 -26.89
C ASN A 3 -9.46 19.19 -27.06
N LEU A 4 -10.65 18.92 -26.55
CA LEU A 4 -11.31 17.60 -26.67
C LEU A 4 -11.57 17.25 -28.15
N ASN A 5 -12.10 18.23 -28.90
CA ASN A 5 -12.36 18.07 -30.34
C ASN A 5 -11.05 17.84 -31.11
N GLY A 6 -9.96 18.51 -30.70
CA GLY A 6 -8.63 18.30 -31.26
C GLY A 6 -8.11 16.89 -30.98
N CYS A 7 -8.22 16.41 -29.73
CA CYS A 7 -7.81 15.06 -29.37
C CYS A 7 -8.57 13.99 -30.17
N ARG A 8 -9.90 14.13 -30.29
CA ARG A 8 -10.74 13.23 -31.08
C ARG A 8 -10.37 13.26 -32.56
N LYS A 9 -10.23 14.46 -33.12
CA LYS A 9 -9.90 14.66 -34.56
C LYS A 9 -8.56 14.02 -34.93
N TYR A 10 -7.56 14.16 -34.09
CA TYR A 10 -6.20 13.73 -34.38
C TYR A 10 -5.80 12.43 -33.66
N ASN A 11 -6.77 11.75 -33.01
CA ASN A 11 -6.55 10.51 -32.26
C ASN A 11 -5.45 10.63 -31.20
N ILE A 12 -5.43 11.75 -30.47
CA ILE A 12 -4.46 12.02 -29.41
C ILE A 12 -4.98 11.40 -28.10
N PRO A 13 -4.21 10.51 -27.43
CA PRO A 13 -4.56 9.99 -26.12
C PRO A 13 -4.71 11.14 -25.10
N PHE A 14 -5.78 11.11 -24.30
CA PHE A 14 -6.02 12.14 -23.30
C PHE A 14 -6.60 11.60 -22.01
N GLY A 15 -6.44 12.34 -20.93
CA GLY A 15 -7.12 12.25 -19.66
C GLY A 15 -7.71 13.59 -19.26
N ILE A 16 -8.22 13.67 -18.06
CA ILE A 16 -8.84 14.89 -17.52
C ILE A 16 -8.29 15.12 -16.12
N TYR A 17 -8.13 16.36 -15.72
CA TYR A 17 -7.83 16.70 -14.34
C TYR A 17 -8.72 17.84 -13.85
N ILE A 18 -8.90 17.91 -12.55
CA ILE A 18 -9.55 19.00 -11.83
C ILE A 18 -8.65 19.42 -10.68
N TYR A 19 -8.39 20.72 -10.57
CA TYR A 19 -7.73 21.29 -9.41
C TYR A 19 -8.66 21.21 -8.20
N ASP A 20 -8.19 20.60 -7.10
CA ASP A 20 -8.98 20.39 -5.89
C ASP A 20 -9.15 21.68 -5.07
N TYR A 21 -10.40 22.07 -4.86
CA TYR A 21 -10.79 23.16 -3.97
C TYR A 21 -11.55 22.68 -2.73
N SER A 22 -11.68 21.38 -2.55
CA SER A 22 -12.47 20.78 -1.47
C SER A 22 -11.84 21.05 -0.10
N ASN A 23 -12.68 21.41 0.89
CA ASN A 23 -12.27 21.57 2.27
C ASN A 23 -12.82 20.42 3.16
N ASN A 24 -13.69 19.59 2.61
CA ASN A 24 -14.38 18.50 3.31
C ASN A 24 -14.98 17.52 2.28
N VAL A 25 -15.57 16.44 2.79
CA VAL A 25 -16.19 15.38 2.00
C VAL A 25 -17.31 15.89 1.08
N THR A 26 -18.12 16.85 1.56
CA THR A 26 -19.25 17.39 0.77
C THR A 26 -18.73 18.17 -0.44
N ASP A 27 -17.68 18.96 -0.25
CA ASP A 27 -17.07 19.70 -1.37
C ASP A 27 -16.50 18.72 -2.40
N ALA A 28 -15.77 17.67 -1.95
CA ALA A 28 -15.22 16.63 -2.83
C ALA A 28 -16.31 15.88 -3.63
N ASP A 29 -17.43 15.56 -3.00
CA ASP A 29 -18.59 14.93 -3.66
C ASP A 29 -19.20 15.87 -4.71
N ASN A 30 -19.29 17.17 -4.41
CA ASN A 30 -19.77 18.18 -5.35
C ASN A 30 -18.83 18.33 -6.55
N GLU A 31 -17.51 18.38 -6.34
CA GLU A 31 -16.51 18.42 -7.42
C GLU A 31 -16.57 17.17 -8.29
N ALA A 32 -16.65 16.00 -7.69
CA ALA A 32 -16.83 14.74 -8.40
C ALA A 32 -18.13 14.73 -9.23
N THR A 33 -19.23 15.25 -8.68
CA THR A 33 -20.50 15.40 -9.39
C THR A 33 -20.39 16.37 -10.57
N MET A 34 -19.67 17.48 -10.37
CA MET A 34 -19.40 18.44 -11.45
C MET A 34 -18.64 17.78 -12.61
N ILE A 35 -17.60 17.01 -12.32
CA ILE A 35 -16.85 16.27 -13.34
C ILE A 35 -17.75 15.27 -14.08
N LEU A 36 -18.56 14.48 -13.37
CA LEU A 36 -19.50 13.55 -14.01
C LEU A 36 -20.47 14.26 -14.95
N ASN A 37 -20.95 15.44 -14.58
CA ASN A 37 -21.82 16.25 -15.42
C ASN A 37 -21.08 16.75 -16.69
N TYR A 38 -19.80 17.15 -16.58
CA TYR A 38 -18.98 17.52 -17.75
C TYR A 38 -18.71 16.33 -18.65
N LEU A 39 -18.36 15.18 -18.09
CA LEU A 39 -18.16 13.93 -18.85
C LEU A 39 -19.40 13.54 -19.63
N SER A 40 -20.58 13.61 -19.00
CA SER A 40 -21.88 13.38 -19.64
C SER A 40 -22.19 14.42 -20.72
N LYS A 41 -22.03 15.72 -20.42
CA LYS A 41 -22.29 16.82 -21.35
C LYS A 41 -21.48 16.68 -22.65
N TYR A 42 -20.22 16.30 -22.54
CA TYR A 42 -19.33 16.13 -23.69
C TYR A 42 -19.28 14.70 -24.23
N LYS A 43 -20.14 13.82 -23.72
CA LYS A 43 -20.26 12.40 -24.12
C LYS A 43 -18.91 11.67 -24.08
N ILE A 44 -18.12 11.90 -23.03
CA ILE A 44 -16.84 11.23 -22.81
C ILE A 44 -17.15 9.95 -22.03
N SER A 45 -16.95 8.79 -22.64
CA SER A 45 -17.10 7.50 -21.96
C SER A 45 -15.82 7.10 -21.20
N PRO A 46 -15.91 6.24 -20.19
CA PRO A 46 -14.73 5.70 -19.51
C PRO A 46 -13.71 5.05 -20.46
N SER A 47 -14.17 4.40 -21.52
CA SER A 47 -13.32 3.74 -22.52
C SER A 47 -12.62 4.71 -23.49
N GLU A 48 -13.07 5.95 -23.57
CA GLU A 48 -12.45 6.99 -24.41
C GLU A 48 -11.21 7.59 -23.72
N LEU A 49 -11.15 7.56 -22.37
CA LEU A 49 -10.04 8.09 -21.62
C LEU A 49 -8.84 7.13 -21.65
N SER A 50 -7.75 7.58 -22.26
CA SER A 50 -6.46 6.86 -22.28
C SER A 50 -5.72 6.98 -20.95
N TYR A 51 -5.97 8.05 -20.21
CA TYR A 51 -5.44 8.35 -18.89
C TYR A 51 -6.59 8.55 -17.88
N PRO A 52 -6.34 8.38 -16.56
CA PRO A 52 -7.36 8.59 -15.53
C PRO A 52 -7.98 10.00 -15.54
N VAL A 53 -9.05 10.13 -14.76
CA VAL A 53 -9.46 11.44 -14.22
C VAL A 53 -8.58 11.72 -13.02
N TYR A 54 -7.84 12.82 -13.03
CA TYR A 54 -6.94 13.20 -11.95
C TYR A 54 -7.58 14.23 -11.02
N LEU A 55 -7.52 13.95 -9.72
CA LEU A 55 -7.69 14.94 -8.67
C LEU A 55 -6.32 15.59 -8.43
N ASP A 56 -6.20 16.85 -8.76
CA ASP A 56 -4.98 17.65 -8.67
C ASP A 56 -4.93 18.32 -7.28
N MET A 57 -4.17 17.71 -6.38
CA MET A 57 -4.09 18.11 -4.97
C MET A 57 -2.80 18.90 -4.73
N GLU A 58 -2.92 20.22 -4.67
CA GLU A 58 -1.77 21.11 -4.48
C GLU A 58 -1.91 22.06 -3.27
N ARG A 59 -2.88 21.81 -2.39
CA ARG A 59 -3.21 22.66 -1.25
C ARG A 59 -2.63 22.14 0.06
N PRO A 60 -1.72 22.89 0.72
CA PRO A 60 -1.08 22.46 1.97
C PRO A 60 -1.89 22.71 3.23
N GLU A 61 -3.05 23.39 3.15
CA GLU A 61 -3.79 23.90 4.30
C GLU A 61 -4.50 22.80 5.09
N LEU A 62 -4.91 21.73 4.42
CA LEU A 62 -5.68 20.68 5.04
C LEU A 62 -4.82 19.69 5.83
N SER A 63 -5.42 19.06 6.81
CA SER A 63 -4.80 17.95 7.54
C SER A 63 -4.73 16.70 6.67
N THR A 64 -3.79 15.79 6.97
CA THR A 64 -3.71 14.49 6.28
C THR A 64 -5.03 13.73 6.34
N THR A 65 -5.67 13.69 7.51
CA THR A 65 -6.99 13.02 7.69
C THR A 65 -8.08 13.63 6.82
N THR A 66 -8.12 14.97 6.71
CA THR A 66 -9.11 15.62 5.83
C THR A 66 -8.83 15.30 4.37
N ASN A 67 -7.56 15.31 3.95
CA ASN A 67 -7.16 14.95 2.59
C ASN A 67 -7.51 13.48 2.25
N GLU A 68 -7.35 12.54 3.20
CA GLU A 68 -7.80 11.15 3.03
C GLU A 68 -9.28 11.06 2.72
N LEU A 69 -10.11 11.74 3.50
CA LEU A 69 -11.56 11.76 3.32
C LEU A 69 -11.97 12.42 1.99
N VAL A 70 -11.30 13.49 1.59
CA VAL A 70 -11.51 14.16 0.29
C VAL A 70 -11.19 13.23 -0.87
N VAL A 71 -10.02 12.58 -0.84
CA VAL A 71 -9.60 11.62 -1.87
C VAL A 71 -10.58 10.46 -1.97
N ASP A 72 -10.93 9.84 -0.84
CA ASP A 72 -11.86 8.70 -0.81
C ASP A 72 -13.22 9.08 -1.37
N ALA A 73 -13.77 10.23 -0.99
CA ALA A 73 -15.07 10.68 -1.48
C ALA A 73 -15.05 10.89 -3.01
N PHE A 74 -14.05 11.62 -3.51
CA PHE A 74 -13.91 11.91 -4.94
C PHE A 74 -13.70 10.64 -5.76
N VAL A 75 -12.74 9.81 -5.37
CA VAL A 75 -12.40 8.57 -6.09
C VAL A 75 -13.58 7.60 -6.12
N ASN A 76 -14.23 7.37 -4.98
CA ASN A 76 -15.36 6.46 -4.89
C ASN A 76 -16.55 6.93 -5.75
N LYS A 77 -16.82 8.22 -5.76
CA LYS A 77 -17.90 8.80 -6.57
C LYS A 77 -17.70 8.54 -8.07
N LEU A 78 -16.50 8.77 -8.59
CA LEU A 78 -16.20 8.53 -10.00
C LEU A 78 -16.12 7.02 -10.33
N ALA A 79 -15.56 6.22 -9.42
CA ALA A 79 -15.48 4.77 -9.58
C ALA A 79 -16.86 4.12 -9.69
N ASN A 80 -17.87 4.60 -8.94
CA ASN A 80 -19.25 4.16 -9.05
C ASN A 80 -19.88 4.41 -10.45
N SER A 81 -19.26 5.30 -11.23
CA SER A 81 -19.61 5.58 -12.63
C SER A 81 -18.61 4.96 -13.63
N ASN A 82 -17.77 4.02 -13.17
CA ASN A 82 -16.75 3.29 -13.92
C ASN A 82 -15.59 4.15 -14.45
N TYR A 83 -15.39 5.35 -13.94
CA TYR A 83 -14.21 6.13 -14.32
C TYR A 83 -13.01 5.77 -13.44
N ASN A 84 -11.88 5.47 -14.09
CA ASN A 84 -10.60 5.32 -13.40
C ASN A 84 -10.14 6.67 -12.89
N THR A 85 -9.89 6.78 -11.59
CA THR A 85 -9.56 8.04 -10.93
C THR A 85 -8.27 7.90 -10.16
N LYS A 86 -7.40 8.91 -10.28
CA LYS A 86 -6.09 8.96 -9.64
C LYS A 86 -5.82 10.34 -9.06
N VAL A 87 -4.76 10.44 -8.28
CA VAL A 87 -4.29 11.68 -7.67
C VAL A 87 -3.00 12.14 -8.36
N TYR A 88 -2.95 13.42 -8.69
CA TYR A 88 -1.74 14.16 -8.99
C TYR A 88 -1.40 15.06 -7.80
N SER A 89 -0.12 15.17 -7.48
CA SER A 89 0.40 16.20 -6.58
C SER A 89 1.92 16.34 -6.73
N TYR A 90 2.49 17.35 -6.09
CA TYR A 90 3.93 17.50 -6.06
C TYR A 90 4.57 16.78 -4.87
N ARG A 91 5.81 16.33 -5.07
CA ARG A 91 6.56 15.46 -4.14
C ARG A 91 6.56 15.95 -2.69
N SER A 92 6.80 17.26 -2.45
CA SER A 92 6.88 17.78 -1.08
C SER A 92 5.55 17.71 -0.33
N LEU A 93 4.42 17.87 -1.01
CA LEU A 93 3.11 17.73 -0.40
C LEU A 93 2.79 16.26 -0.08
N LEU A 94 3.16 15.36 -0.98
CA LEU A 94 3.05 13.92 -0.75
C LEU A 94 3.90 13.46 0.45
N GLN A 95 5.05 14.07 0.67
CA GLN A 95 5.91 13.77 1.82
C GLN A 95 5.42 14.39 3.14
N THR A 96 4.42 15.24 3.12
CA THR A 96 3.91 15.97 4.28
C THR A 96 2.40 15.78 4.47
N LYS A 97 1.59 16.62 3.85
CA LYS A 97 0.13 16.69 4.04
C LYS A 97 -0.67 15.56 3.37
N LEU A 98 -0.09 14.94 2.37
CA LEU A 98 -0.65 13.78 1.68
C LEU A 98 0.10 12.48 2.01
N ASN A 99 0.88 12.47 3.09
CA ASN A 99 1.66 11.33 3.52
C ASN A 99 0.78 10.27 4.21
N SER A 100 0.09 9.48 3.42
CA SER A 100 -0.85 8.47 3.89
C SER A 100 -0.94 7.28 2.93
N PRO A 101 -1.01 6.04 3.44
CA PRO A 101 -1.24 4.85 2.61
C PRO A 101 -2.54 4.95 1.81
N THR A 102 -3.60 5.50 2.40
CA THR A 102 -4.91 5.70 1.76
C THR A 102 -4.78 6.59 0.52
N ILE A 103 -4.02 7.68 0.61
CA ILE A 103 -3.80 8.58 -0.53
C ILE A 103 -2.86 7.95 -1.56
N TYR A 104 -1.75 7.34 -1.10
CA TYR A 104 -0.73 6.78 -2.01
C TYR A 104 -1.23 5.68 -2.94
N GLN A 105 -2.25 4.91 -2.55
CA GLN A 105 -2.85 3.92 -3.45
C GLN A 105 -3.50 4.54 -4.69
N HIS A 106 -3.82 5.84 -4.62
CA HIS A 106 -4.41 6.59 -5.71
C HIS A 106 -3.43 7.50 -6.44
N VAL A 107 -2.24 7.75 -5.87
CA VAL A 107 -1.22 8.61 -6.52
C VAL A 107 -0.62 7.89 -7.73
N ASP A 108 -0.67 8.55 -8.87
CA ASP A 108 -0.21 7.99 -10.14
C ASP A 108 0.65 8.97 -10.94
N TRP A 109 0.58 10.27 -10.62
CA TRP A 109 1.32 11.33 -11.29
C TRP A 109 1.91 12.28 -10.26
N VAL A 110 3.24 12.49 -10.29
CA VAL A 110 3.97 13.27 -9.29
C VAL A 110 4.79 14.37 -9.98
N ALA A 111 4.66 15.59 -9.48
CA ALA A 111 5.54 16.67 -9.88
C ALA A 111 6.78 16.75 -8.97
N ALA A 112 7.94 16.81 -9.60
CA ALA A 112 9.23 17.08 -8.94
C ALA A 112 10.19 17.68 -9.96
N TYR A 113 10.45 18.97 -9.85
CA TYR A 113 11.27 19.75 -10.79
C TYR A 113 12.76 19.61 -10.44
N THR A 114 13.27 18.40 -10.60
CA THR A 114 14.64 18.00 -10.25
C THR A 114 15.18 17.06 -11.32
N SER A 115 16.47 16.72 -11.25
CA SER A 115 17.12 15.78 -12.19
C SER A 115 16.64 14.33 -12.07
N SER A 116 15.93 14.01 -11.00
CA SER A 116 15.32 12.69 -10.79
C SER A 116 14.07 12.86 -9.95
N LEU A 117 13.11 11.95 -10.05
CA LEU A 117 11.91 11.98 -9.22
C LEU A 117 12.25 11.98 -7.73
N GLY A 118 13.25 11.20 -7.30
CA GLY A 118 13.80 11.20 -5.95
C GLY A 118 12.75 10.94 -4.85
N PHE A 119 11.68 10.24 -5.20
CA PHE A 119 10.56 9.97 -4.34
C PHE A 119 10.40 8.46 -4.19
N SER A 120 10.68 7.97 -2.99
CA SER A 120 10.35 6.60 -2.58
C SER A 120 9.60 6.67 -1.25
N ASN A 121 8.64 5.81 -1.09
CA ASN A 121 7.91 5.65 0.16
C ASN A 121 7.56 4.17 0.29
N ASN A 122 7.55 3.65 1.52
CA ASN A 122 7.26 2.23 1.80
C ASN A 122 5.88 1.76 1.30
N TRP A 123 4.98 2.70 1.01
CA TRP A 123 3.60 2.44 0.55
C TRP A 123 3.40 2.73 -0.94
N TYR A 124 4.40 3.26 -1.63
CA TYR A 124 4.24 3.84 -2.94
C TYR A 124 4.91 2.98 -4.01
N ARG A 125 4.14 2.57 -4.98
CA ARG A 125 4.60 1.73 -6.11
C ARG A 125 5.38 2.49 -7.18
N GLY A 126 5.53 3.79 -7.01
CA GLY A 126 6.07 4.69 -8.03
C GLY A 126 4.97 5.28 -8.92
N PRO A 127 5.11 6.53 -9.38
CA PRO A 127 4.16 7.15 -10.29
C PRO A 127 4.26 6.54 -11.67
N LYS A 128 3.15 6.52 -12.38
CA LYS A 128 3.18 6.29 -13.83
C LYS A 128 3.66 7.54 -14.57
N GLY A 129 3.37 8.71 -14.01
CA GLY A 129 3.74 10.01 -14.56
C GLY A 129 4.70 10.77 -13.63
N TRP A 130 5.71 11.38 -14.23
CA TRP A 130 6.58 12.33 -13.57
C TRP A 130 6.59 13.63 -14.35
N GLN A 131 6.01 14.70 -13.75
CA GLN A 131 6.14 16.05 -14.25
C GLN A 131 7.49 16.61 -13.79
N TYR A 132 8.41 16.71 -14.72
CA TYR A 132 9.80 17.09 -14.44
C TYR A 132 10.11 18.57 -14.70
N SER A 133 9.19 19.28 -15.37
CA SER A 133 9.34 20.72 -15.67
C SER A 133 7.97 21.40 -15.72
N ASN A 134 7.94 22.63 -15.25
CA ASN A 134 6.82 23.57 -15.38
C ASN A 134 7.21 24.82 -16.21
N GLY A 135 8.34 24.78 -16.89
CA GLY A 135 8.89 25.93 -17.63
C GLY A 135 9.60 25.51 -18.90
N ALA A 136 9.11 24.50 -19.59
CA ALA A 136 9.67 24.06 -20.86
C ALA A 136 9.10 24.84 -22.05
N PHE A 137 9.87 24.89 -23.14
CA PHE A 137 9.42 25.40 -24.41
C PHE A 137 9.14 24.25 -25.37
N VAL A 138 8.05 24.38 -26.13
CA VAL A 138 7.70 23.46 -27.21
C VAL A 138 7.45 24.30 -28.45
N ASP A 139 8.12 24.00 -29.56
CA ASP A 139 7.96 24.69 -30.81
C ASP A 139 6.49 24.70 -31.28
N GLY A 140 5.98 25.89 -31.62
CA GLY A 140 4.60 26.08 -32.02
C GLY A 140 3.62 26.35 -30.88
N ILE A 141 4.07 26.33 -29.63
CA ILE A 141 3.27 26.68 -28.44
C ILE A 141 3.79 28.00 -27.86
N SER A 142 2.89 28.98 -27.68
CA SER A 142 3.23 30.25 -27.05
C SER A 142 3.26 30.11 -25.52
N GLY A 143 4.39 30.46 -24.91
CA GLY A 143 4.58 30.42 -23.46
C GLY A 143 5.25 29.13 -22.95
N TYR A 144 5.32 29.03 -21.65
CA TYR A 144 5.86 27.84 -20.96
C TYR A 144 4.81 26.73 -20.87
N VAL A 145 5.28 25.49 -20.92
CA VAL A 145 4.44 24.31 -20.77
C VAL A 145 5.01 23.37 -19.72
N ASP A 146 4.13 22.63 -19.08
CA ASP A 146 4.48 21.52 -18.21
C ASP A 146 4.91 20.33 -19.06
N MET A 147 6.01 19.70 -18.65
CA MET A 147 6.51 18.50 -19.29
C MET A 147 6.49 17.33 -18.34
N SER A 148 5.87 16.26 -18.79
CA SER A 148 5.81 15.00 -18.06
C SER A 148 6.34 13.86 -18.91
N VAL A 149 6.96 12.90 -18.25
CA VAL A 149 7.25 11.58 -18.81
C VAL A 149 6.29 10.57 -18.20
N TRP A 150 5.71 9.76 -19.05
CA TRP A 150 4.93 8.60 -18.62
C TRP A 150 5.80 7.36 -18.79
N TYR A 151 5.99 6.68 -17.68
CA TYR A 151 6.58 5.37 -17.74
C TYR A 151 5.46 4.44 -18.19
N ASP A 152 5.56 3.88 -19.39
CA ASP A 152 4.61 2.88 -19.92
C ASP A 152 4.39 1.70 -18.99
N GLN A 153 5.10 1.71 -17.92
CA GLN A 153 5.17 0.77 -16.86
C GLN A 153 5.17 1.47 -15.50
N GLY A 154 4.11 2.18 -15.22
CA GLY A 154 3.82 2.58 -13.85
C GLY A 154 3.37 1.34 -13.07
N VAL A 155 4.15 0.78 -12.26
CA VAL A 155 4.25 -0.61 -11.81
C VAL A 155 4.83 -1.43 -12.98
N PRO A 156 5.91 -2.15 -12.79
CA PRO A 156 6.43 -3.02 -13.84
C PRO A 156 5.24 -3.77 -14.45
N LYS A 157 4.98 -3.63 -15.74
CA LYS A 157 4.17 -4.61 -16.46
C LYS A 157 4.91 -5.90 -16.24
N TYR A 158 4.38 -6.75 -15.36
CA TYR A 158 5.01 -8.01 -15.06
C TYR A 158 4.83 -8.90 -16.29
N ASP A 159 5.72 -8.74 -17.25
CA ASP A 159 5.84 -9.64 -18.38
C ASP A 159 6.47 -10.99 -17.99
N TYR A 160 6.67 -11.21 -16.68
CA TYR A 160 7.28 -12.43 -16.17
C TYR A 160 6.44 -13.02 -15.02
N VAL A 161 6.51 -14.31 -14.93
CA VAL A 161 6.09 -15.08 -13.76
C VAL A 161 7.31 -15.25 -12.86
N GLY A 162 7.16 -14.98 -11.57
CA GLY A 162 8.23 -15.17 -10.61
C GLY A 162 8.62 -13.91 -9.83
N TRP A 163 9.77 -14.00 -9.18
CA TRP A 163 10.29 -12.98 -8.30
C TRP A 163 10.88 -11.78 -9.03
N LYS A 164 10.59 -10.57 -8.50
CA LYS A 164 11.21 -9.31 -8.92
C LYS A 164 11.60 -8.46 -7.72
N TYR A 165 12.81 -7.95 -7.73
CA TYR A 165 13.27 -6.90 -6.83
C TYR A 165 13.17 -5.55 -7.52
N TYR A 166 12.40 -4.64 -6.94
CA TYR A 166 12.17 -3.32 -7.53
C TYR A 166 11.89 -2.29 -6.43
N TYR A 167 12.51 -1.12 -6.47
CA TYR A 167 12.43 -0.08 -5.44
C TYR A 167 12.59 -0.63 -4.01
N ASP A 168 13.66 -1.37 -3.77
CA ASP A 168 14.00 -1.97 -2.48
C ASP A 168 12.96 -2.95 -1.90
N HIS A 169 12.05 -3.45 -2.75
CA HIS A 169 11.02 -4.41 -2.37
C HIS A 169 10.99 -5.63 -3.30
N TRP A 170 10.62 -6.76 -2.73
CA TRP A 170 10.35 -7.97 -3.49
C TRP A 170 8.87 -8.07 -3.83
N TYR A 171 8.61 -8.49 -5.05
CA TYR A 171 7.28 -8.77 -5.61
C TYR A 171 7.28 -10.15 -6.25
N TYR A 172 6.09 -10.73 -6.43
CA TYR A 172 5.92 -11.98 -7.17
C TYR A 172 4.80 -11.84 -8.19
N GLY A 173 5.08 -12.16 -9.45
CA GLY A 173 4.08 -12.23 -10.50
C GLY A 173 3.58 -13.67 -10.64
N SER A 174 2.30 -13.92 -10.38
CA SER A 174 1.68 -15.24 -10.57
C SER A 174 1.30 -15.50 -12.02
N SER A 175 1.08 -14.43 -12.79
CA SER A 175 0.87 -14.48 -14.26
C SER A 175 1.20 -13.11 -14.85
N LYS A 176 1.19 -12.99 -16.19
CA LYS A 176 1.44 -11.69 -16.83
C LYS A 176 0.50 -10.62 -16.30
N ASN A 177 1.08 -9.50 -15.87
CA ASN A 177 0.40 -8.31 -15.35
C ASN A 177 -0.40 -8.52 -14.04
N ILE A 178 -0.26 -9.66 -13.35
CA ILE A 178 -0.92 -9.91 -12.08
C ILE A 178 0.12 -10.05 -10.98
N LEU A 179 0.14 -9.06 -10.07
CA LEU A 179 0.88 -9.15 -8.82
C LEU A 179 0.19 -10.07 -7.84
N GLN A 180 0.98 -10.89 -7.20
CA GLN A 180 0.50 -11.63 -6.06
C GLN A 180 0.22 -10.68 -4.88
N ILE A 181 -0.93 -10.87 -4.24
CA ILE A 181 -1.33 -10.24 -2.98
C ILE A 181 -1.88 -11.32 -2.05
N GLY A 182 -1.72 -11.12 -0.73
CA GLY A 182 -2.09 -12.13 0.25
C GLY A 182 -1.09 -13.28 0.33
N TRP A 183 -1.55 -14.41 0.84
CA TRP A 183 -0.73 -15.61 0.99
C TRP A 183 -0.50 -16.32 -0.34
N GLU A 184 0.76 -16.71 -0.60
CA GLU A 184 1.14 -17.51 -1.76
C GLU A 184 2.20 -18.53 -1.40
N LYS A 185 2.03 -19.77 -1.90
CA LYS A 185 3.00 -20.85 -1.72
C LYS A 185 3.91 -20.95 -2.94
N ILE A 186 5.17 -20.57 -2.77
CA ILE A 186 6.17 -20.53 -3.84
C ILE A 186 7.29 -21.50 -3.51
N ASN A 187 7.53 -22.47 -4.38
CA ASN A 187 8.56 -23.49 -4.18
C ASN A 187 8.48 -24.19 -2.81
N GLY A 188 7.26 -24.48 -2.34
CA GLY A 188 7.02 -25.19 -1.09
C GLY A 188 7.00 -24.29 0.17
N LYS A 189 7.36 -23.03 0.08
CA LYS A 189 7.37 -22.06 1.17
C LYS A 189 6.22 -21.09 1.05
N TRP A 190 5.65 -20.64 2.17
CA TRP A 190 4.62 -19.63 2.21
C TRP A 190 5.21 -18.24 2.34
N TYR A 191 4.67 -17.29 1.56
CA TYR A 191 4.98 -15.87 1.57
C TYR A 191 3.70 -15.07 1.70
N TYR A 192 3.79 -13.88 2.24
CA TYR A 192 2.68 -12.94 2.29
C TYR A 192 3.03 -11.67 1.55
N PHE A 193 2.14 -11.23 0.67
CA PHE A 193 2.26 -9.98 -0.06
C PHE A 193 1.16 -9.03 0.40
N ASN A 194 1.53 -7.82 0.79
CA ASN A 194 0.55 -6.83 1.20
C ASN A 194 -0.34 -6.40 0.03
N THR A 195 -1.33 -5.54 0.29
CA THR A 195 -2.26 -5.05 -0.75
C THR A 195 -1.55 -4.31 -1.89
N ASN A 196 -0.29 -3.92 -1.68
CA ASN A 196 0.57 -3.33 -2.68
C ASN A 196 1.41 -4.36 -3.44
N GLY A 197 1.24 -5.65 -3.19
CA GLY A 197 2.04 -6.73 -3.79
C GLY A 197 3.47 -6.78 -3.26
N ILE A 198 3.80 -6.04 -2.20
CA ILE A 198 5.13 -6.06 -1.58
C ILE A 198 5.21 -7.26 -0.65
N MET A 199 6.27 -8.05 -0.80
CA MET A 199 6.57 -9.17 0.08
C MET A 199 6.79 -8.69 1.51
N ALA A 200 6.03 -9.24 2.45
CA ALA A 200 6.19 -8.95 3.86
C ALA A 200 7.40 -9.68 4.46
N THR A 201 8.00 -9.07 5.48
CA THR A 201 9.04 -9.65 6.33
C THR A 201 8.79 -9.26 7.78
N GLY A 202 9.30 -10.03 8.73
CA GLY A 202 9.09 -9.77 10.15
C GLY A 202 7.68 -10.14 10.62
N TRP A 203 7.22 -9.49 11.67
CA TRP A 203 5.92 -9.74 12.27
C TRP A 203 4.78 -9.14 11.45
N ILE A 204 3.74 -9.94 11.19
CA ILE A 204 2.48 -9.49 10.61
C ILE A 204 1.29 -9.97 11.43
N SER A 205 0.25 -9.15 11.52
CA SER A 205 -1.01 -9.52 12.16
C SER A 205 -2.13 -9.54 11.13
N LEU A 206 -2.82 -10.67 11.03
CA LEU A 206 -3.93 -10.88 10.10
C LEU A 206 -5.11 -11.48 10.87
N ASN A 207 -6.25 -10.81 10.84
CA ASN A 207 -7.48 -11.26 11.52
C ASN A 207 -7.28 -11.59 13.03
N GLY A 208 -6.39 -10.86 13.72
CA GLY A 208 -6.08 -11.07 15.13
C GLY A 208 -5.05 -12.17 15.42
N GLU A 209 -4.57 -12.88 14.41
CA GLU A 209 -3.49 -13.85 14.51
C GLU A 209 -2.15 -13.26 14.07
N TRP A 210 -1.08 -13.71 14.74
CA TRP A 210 0.29 -13.27 14.43
C TRP A 210 1.04 -14.33 13.65
N TYR A 211 1.81 -13.87 12.68
CA TYR A 211 2.73 -14.66 11.85
C TYR A 211 4.09 -13.99 11.84
N TYR A 212 5.11 -14.75 11.54
CA TYR A 212 6.46 -14.22 11.34
C TYR A 212 7.03 -14.69 10.00
N LEU A 213 7.54 -13.74 9.22
CA LEU A 213 8.22 -13.99 7.95
C LEU A 213 9.71 -13.70 8.15
N THR A 214 10.56 -14.58 7.64
CA THR A 214 12.02 -14.37 7.69
C THR A 214 12.42 -13.11 6.92
N SER A 215 13.68 -12.71 6.99
CA SER A 215 14.22 -11.65 6.12
C SER A 215 14.13 -11.98 4.63
N ASN A 216 14.02 -13.25 4.27
CA ASN A 216 13.79 -13.71 2.91
C ASN A 216 12.30 -13.81 2.55
N GLY A 217 11.40 -13.45 3.48
CA GLY A 217 9.95 -13.43 3.29
C GLY A 217 9.25 -14.77 3.54
N ASP A 218 9.95 -15.86 3.75
CA ASP A 218 9.30 -17.15 3.98
C ASP A 218 8.72 -17.24 5.42
N MET A 219 7.48 -17.73 5.50
CA MET A 219 6.75 -17.92 6.75
C MET A 219 7.41 -18.99 7.61
N VAL A 220 7.60 -18.71 8.88
CA VAL A 220 8.13 -19.69 9.84
C VAL A 220 7.04 -20.58 10.43
N THR A 221 7.43 -21.78 10.85
CA THR A 221 6.61 -22.74 11.61
C THR A 221 7.46 -23.39 12.69
N GLY A 222 6.82 -24.03 13.69
CA GLY A 222 7.52 -24.67 14.79
C GLY A 222 8.18 -23.69 15.76
N ALA A 223 9.16 -24.19 16.54
CA ALA A 223 9.88 -23.36 17.50
C ALA A 223 10.86 -22.40 16.81
N GLN A 224 10.82 -21.13 17.21
CA GLN A 224 11.63 -20.06 16.64
C GLN A 224 12.21 -19.17 17.75
N THR A 225 13.45 -18.73 17.56
CA THR A 225 14.05 -17.69 18.40
C THR A 225 14.13 -16.37 17.63
N ILE A 226 13.36 -15.38 18.07
CA ILE A 226 13.28 -14.08 17.44
C ILE A 226 13.66 -13.01 18.47
N ASN A 227 14.68 -12.23 18.20
CA ASN A 227 15.21 -11.21 19.11
C ASN A 227 15.46 -11.77 20.54
N ASN A 228 16.13 -12.92 20.64
CA ASN A 228 16.45 -13.64 21.87
C ASN A 228 15.22 -14.09 22.70
N LYS A 229 14.07 -14.22 22.07
CA LYS A 229 12.83 -14.72 22.67
C LYS A 229 12.34 -15.93 21.90
N GLU A 230 11.86 -16.94 22.63
CA GLU A 230 11.35 -18.16 22.02
C GLU A 230 9.84 -18.07 21.79
N TYR A 231 9.43 -18.45 20.59
CA TYR A 231 8.05 -18.52 20.11
C TYR A 231 7.79 -19.88 19.48
N TYR A 232 6.53 -20.24 19.36
CA TYR A 232 6.12 -21.39 18.58
C TYR A 232 5.04 -21.01 17.58
N PHE A 233 5.14 -21.53 16.38
CA PHE A 233 4.17 -21.32 15.31
C PHE A 233 3.58 -22.65 14.86
N THR A 234 2.27 -22.72 14.66
CA THR A 234 1.60 -23.90 14.15
C THR A 234 2.08 -24.27 12.74
N SER A 235 1.64 -25.40 12.21
CA SER A 235 1.89 -25.78 10.80
C SER A 235 1.33 -24.79 9.80
N GLU A 236 0.29 -24.04 10.21
CA GLU A 236 -0.32 -22.95 9.42
C GLU A 236 0.38 -21.59 9.63
N GLY A 237 1.46 -21.57 10.46
CA GLY A 237 2.25 -20.36 10.75
C GLY A 237 1.64 -19.43 11.79
N VAL A 238 0.57 -19.83 12.48
CA VAL A 238 -0.06 -19.02 13.52
C VAL A 238 0.77 -19.09 14.81
N MET A 239 1.09 -17.94 15.40
CA MET A 239 1.79 -17.85 16.68
C MET A 239 0.96 -18.42 17.81
N VAL A 240 1.53 -19.39 18.53
CA VAL A 240 0.87 -20.03 19.65
C VAL A 240 0.81 -19.11 20.88
N ARG A 241 -0.32 -19.17 21.59
CA ARG A 241 -0.59 -18.49 22.85
C ARG A 241 -1.21 -19.49 23.85
N GLY A 242 -0.82 -19.40 25.10
CA GLY A 242 -1.29 -20.32 26.14
C GLY A 242 -0.54 -21.65 26.16
N TRP A 243 -1.20 -22.70 26.61
CA TRP A 243 -0.63 -24.04 26.70
C TRP A 243 -0.49 -24.66 25.31
N HIS A 244 0.69 -25.21 25.04
CA HIS A 244 0.98 -25.96 23.84
C HIS A 244 1.83 -27.21 24.16
N LYS A 245 1.51 -28.34 23.53
CA LYS A 245 2.22 -29.60 23.74
C LYS A 245 3.22 -29.85 22.63
N GLU A 246 4.50 -29.96 22.97
CA GLU A 246 5.59 -30.25 22.05
C GLU A 246 6.38 -31.43 22.53
N ASN A 247 6.57 -32.46 21.71
CA ASN A 247 7.35 -33.65 22.05
C ASN A 247 6.94 -34.26 23.43
N ASP A 248 5.65 -34.40 23.65
CA ASP A 248 5.01 -34.90 24.89
C ASP A 248 5.19 -34.04 26.15
N LYS A 249 5.81 -32.86 26.03
CA LYS A 249 5.93 -31.90 27.11
C LYS A 249 5.03 -30.69 26.88
N TRP A 250 4.44 -30.18 27.95
CA TRP A 250 3.67 -28.96 27.92
C TRP A 250 4.56 -27.74 28.08
N LYS A 251 4.40 -26.77 27.20
CA LYS A 251 5.00 -25.42 27.27
C LYS A 251 3.90 -24.40 27.37
N TYR A 252 4.25 -23.23 27.87
CA TYR A 252 3.31 -22.13 27.97
C TYR A 252 3.85 -20.91 27.25
N TYR A 253 3.04 -20.33 26.37
CA TYR A 253 3.35 -19.15 25.60
C TYR A 253 2.46 -18.01 26.05
N SER A 254 3.04 -16.83 26.35
CA SER A 254 2.32 -15.72 26.95
C SER A 254 1.13 -15.27 26.08
N PRO A 255 -0.11 -15.29 26.59
CA PRO A 255 -1.30 -14.94 25.79
C PRO A 255 -1.40 -13.42 25.51
N LYS A 256 -0.65 -12.61 26.26
CA LYS A 256 -0.57 -11.15 26.18
C LYS A 256 0.70 -10.69 26.87
N LYS A 257 1.05 -9.41 26.76
CA LYS A 257 2.14 -8.85 27.57
C LYS A 257 1.82 -9.05 29.05
N MET A 258 2.72 -9.72 29.79
CA MET A 258 2.54 -10.02 31.22
C MET A 258 3.87 -9.88 31.98
N SER A 259 3.80 -9.57 33.26
CA SER A 259 4.98 -9.51 34.13
C SER A 259 4.82 -10.46 35.30
N ILE A 260 5.85 -11.29 35.53
CA ILE A 260 5.90 -12.28 36.59
C ILE A 260 7.25 -12.18 37.29
N TYR A 261 7.27 -11.95 38.57
CA TYR A 261 8.49 -11.79 39.38
C TYR A 261 9.54 -10.85 38.78
N GLY A 262 9.09 -9.70 38.27
CA GLY A 262 9.98 -8.69 37.70
C GLY A 262 10.47 -8.97 36.29
N ARG A 263 10.18 -10.14 35.71
CA ARG A 263 10.42 -10.44 34.30
C ARG A 263 9.17 -10.14 33.47
N THR A 264 9.34 -9.40 32.38
CA THR A 264 8.25 -9.10 31.45
C THR A 264 8.35 -10.02 30.23
N PHE A 265 7.26 -10.70 29.93
CA PHE A 265 7.07 -11.51 28.73
C PHE A 265 6.19 -10.71 27.75
N VAL A 266 6.54 -10.74 26.48
CA VAL A 266 5.67 -10.21 25.42
C VAL A 266 4.69 -11.29 24.97
N GLU A 267 3.65 -10.91 24.24
CA GLU A 267 2.68 -11.84 23.69
C GLU A 267 3.39 -12.89 22.81
N GLY A 268 3.04 -14.17 22.98
CA GLY A 268 3.62 -15.32 22.28
C GLY A 268 4.99 -15.78 22.79
N GLU A 269 5.64 -15.05 23.69
CA GLU A 269 6.95 -15.46 24.25
C GLU A 269 6.79 -16.68 25.18
N LYS A 270 7.67 -17.67 25.02
CA LYS A 270 7.72 -18.83 25.90
C LYS A 270 8.00 -18.41 27.34
N VAL A 271 7.16 -18.84 28.25
CA VAL A 271 7.28 -18.56 29.70
C VAL A 271 8.02 -19.68 30.37
N THR A 272 9.00 -19.34 31.22
CA THR A 272 9.72 -20.30 32.08
C THR A 272 9.68 -19.83 33.53
N GLY A 273 9.83 -20.76 34.44
CA GLY A 273 9.76 -20.52 35.89
C GLY A 273 8.36 -20.71 36.47
N TRP A 274 8.10 -20.12 37.62
CA TRP A 274 6.80 -20.22 38.29
C TRP A 274 5.75 -19.35 37.61
N LEU A 275 4.60 -19.94 37.30
CA LEU A 275 3.51 -19.32 36.54
C LEU A 275 2.17 -19.57 37.27
N PRO A 276 1.48 -18.52 37.74
CA PRO A 276 0.13 -18.61 38.26
C PRO A 276 -0.89 -18.58 37.13
N ILE A 277 -1.71 -19.63 37.04
CA ILE A 277 -2.81 -19.73 36.08
C ILE A 277 -4.04 -20.29 36.79
N ASN A 278 -5.16 -19.57 36.78
CA ASN A 278 -6.44 -20.02 37.36
C ASN A 278 -6.28 -20.57 38.80
N ASP A 279 -5.66 -19.78 39.67
CA ASP A 279 -5.40 -20.08 41.09
C ASP A 279 -4.51 -21.30 41.35
N LYS A 280 -3.84 -21.80 40.33
CA LYS A 280 -2.85 -22.87 40.42
C LYS A 280 -1.47 -22.38 40.02
N TRP A 281 -0.45 -22.94 40.66
CA TRP A 281 0.95 -22.65 40.37
C TRP A 281 1.55 -23.77 39.54
N TYR A 282 2.20 -23.40 38.44
CA TYR A 282 2.94 -24.31 37.57
C TYR A 282 4.41 -23.90 37.56
N TYR A 283 5.31 -24.85 37.56
CA TYR A 283 6.72 -24.58 37.28
C TYR A 283 7.05 -25.05 35.87
N ILE A 284 7.35 -24.11 34.99
CA ILE A 284 7.69 -24.41 33.60
C ILE A 284 9.21 -24.45 33.49
N ALA A 285 9.80 -25.61 33.30
CA ALA A 285 11.20 -25.76 33.01
C ALA A 285 11.53 -25.30 31.60
N GLU A 286 12.81 -25.11 31.27
CA GLU A 286 13.24 -24.67 29.94
C GLU A 286 12.82 -25.65 28.83
N ASP A 287 12.80 -26.94 29.14
CA ASP A 287 12.41 -28.01 28.22
C ASP A 287 10.89 -28.36 28.27
N GLY A 288 10.12 -27.73 29.16
CA GLY A 288 8.68 -27.86 29.30
C GLY A 288 8.27 -28.43 30.68
N TYR A 289 6.93 -28.69 30.83
CA TYR A 289 6.27 -29.21 32.03
C TYR A 289 5.81 -30.66 31.80
#